data_6788c8e300e6376b1d048cf2121286c0
#
_entry.id   6788c8e300e6376b1d048cf2121286c0
#
_cell.length_a   1.000
_cell.length_b   1.000
_cell.length_c   1.000
_cell.angle_alpha   90.00
_cell.angle_beta   90.00
_cell.angle_gamma   90.00
#
_symmetry.space_group_name_H-M   'P 1'
#
loop_
_entity.id
_entity.type
_entity.pdbx_description
1 polymer ?
#
loop_
_entity_poly.entity_id
_entity_poly.type
_entity_poly.pdbx_seq_one_letter_code
_entity_poly.pdbx_strand_id
1 'polypeptide(L)'
;SGQDYTAPVVTVSIGAGAVLSVELTEADGNKPAVGCVFQQRQVYASTFNRPLGIIGSRIGLYNNFDVSTLVLANDSYSFDIDSDIIERIKHLLPTRAGLLITTAAGLWQLSGTNDGPVTAIDAGADRQSYTGVADVPPLKLNEDIAIIDAENKSARLLAYSDYQKSYMSNDISILSNHFFDSNNPIISWDYFNGPHRLIKAVRADGSMIVGCVVKEHDIFGWTKWTTQGYFKQ
;
A
#
# COMPACT_ATOMS: atom_id res chain seq x y z
N SER A 1 1.05 -27.07 10.16
CA SER A 1 1.10 -27.64 8.81
C SER A 1 2.28 -27.01 8.10
N GLY A 2 3.24 -27.87 7.72
CA GLY A 2 4.56 -27.46 7.30
C GLY A 2 4.56 -26.59 6.08
N GLN A 3 5.33 -25.54 6.16
CA GLN A 3 5.78 -24.82 4.99
C GLN A 3 6.72 -25.74 4.22
N ASP A 4 6.44 -25.95 2.95
CA ASP A 4 7.36 -26.60 2.02
C ASP A 4 8.60 -25.73 1.85
N TYR A 5 9.53 -25.88 2.76
CA TYR A 5 10.91 -25.53 2.50
C TYR A 5 11.43 -26.53 1.47
N THR A 6 11.33 -26.18 0.21
CA THR A 6 12.11 -26.86 -0.82
C THR A 6 13.58 -26.59 -0.46
N ALA A 7 14.23 -27.59 0.11
CA ALA A 7 15.66 -27.51 0.38
C ALA A 7 16.38 -27.16 -0.94
N PRO A 8 17.32 -26.21 -0.92
CA PRO A 8 18.06 -25.85 -2.13
C PRO A 8 18.75 -27.11 -2.67
N VAL A 9 18.47 -27.42 -3.94
CA VAL A 9 19.15 -28.53 -4.61
C VAL A 9 20.53 -28.02 -5.00
N VAL A 10 21.54 -28.45 -4.24
CA VAL A 10 22.94 -28.19 -4.59
C VAL A 10 23.40 -29.27 -5.56
N THR A 11 23.51 -28.95 -6.84
CA THR A 11 24.13 -29.82 -7.81
C THR A 11 25.63 -29.52 -7.88
N VAL A 12 26.44 -30.42 -7.37
CA VAL A 12 27.91 -30.30 -7.44
C VAL A 12 28.38 -31.01 -8.69
N SER A 13 28.83 -30.25 -9.69
CA SER A 13 29.57 -30.77 -10.82
C SER A 13 31.08 -30.68 -10.54
N ILE A 14 31.75 -31.84 -10.33
CA ILE A 14 33.17 -31.90 -10.02
C ILE A 14 33.96 -31.90 -11.35
N GLY A 15 34.41 -30.69 -11.75
CA GLY A 15 35.46 -30.53 -12.74
C GLY A 15 36.71 -29.94 -12.09
N ALA A 16 37.93 -30.33 -12.53
CA ALA A 16 39.17 -29.80 -11.99
C ALA A 16 39.24 -28.28 -12.19
N GLY A 17 39.22 -27.51 -11.10
CA GLY A 17 39.31 -26.04 -11.10
C GLY A 17 37.96 -25.32 -10.84
N ALA A 18 36.89 -26.01 -10.47
CA ALA A 18 35.61 -25.38 -10.19
C ALA A 18 35.60 -24.61 -8.85
N VAL A 19 35.36 -23.29 -8.94
CA VAL A 19 34.97 -22.49 -7.78
C VAL A 19 33.49 -22.72 -7.53
N LEU A 20 33.13 -23.32 -6.40
CA LEU A 20 31.75 -23.49 -5.95
C LEU A 20 31.18 -22.11 -5.57
N SER A 21 30.38 -21.52 -6.41
CA SER A 21 29.46 -20.46 -6.01
C SER A 21 28.09 -21.09 -5.74
N VAL A 22 27.65 -21.08 -4.52
CA VAL A 22 26.27 -21.46 -4.17
C VAL A 22 25.40 -20.22 -4.34
N GLU A 23 24.72 -20.10 -5.44
CA GLU A 23 23.60 -19.15 -5.56
C GLU A 23 22.36 -19.81 -4.93
N LEU A 24 21.95 -19.28 -3.79
CA LEU A 24 20.65 -19.57 -3.23
C LEU A 24 19.60 -18.82 -4.09
N THR A 25 19.05 -19.51 -5.07
CA THR A 25 17.87 -19.02 -5.76
C THR A 25 16.68 -19.16 -4.80
N GLU A 26 16.20 -18.04 -4.29
CA GLU A 26 14.92 -18.02 -3.58
C GLU A 26 13.83 -18.55 -4.52
N ALA A 27 12.91 -19.36 -3.96
CA ALA A 27 11.77 -19.85 -4.73
C ALA A 27 11.03 -18.65 -5.36
N ASP A 28 10.89 -18.68 -6.67
CA ASP A 28 10.17 -17.64 -7.41
C ASP A 28 8.76 -17.47 -6.81
N GLY A 29 8.40 -16.22 -6.50
CA GLY A 29 7.08 -15.88 -5.97
C GLY A 29 7.04 -15.52 -4.48
N ASN A 30 8.15 -15.58 -3.74
CA ASN A 30 8.20 -15.18 -2.33
C ASN A 30 8.71 -13.74 -2.11
N LYS A 31 9.07 -13.03 -3.18
CA LYS A 31 9.51 -11.63 -3.09
C LYS A 31 8.31 -10.73 -2.82
N PRO A 32 8.35 -9.87 -1.78
CA PRO A 32 7.27 -8.95 -1.51
C PRO A 32 7.22 -7.83 -2.55
N ALA A 33 6.01 -7.43 -2.95
CA ALA A 33 5.82 -6.35 -3.91
C ALA A 33 5.83 -4.97 -3.26
N VAL A 34 5.43 -4.89 -1.99
CA VAL A 34 5.32 -3.63 -1.25
C VAL A 34 5.90 -3.75 0.14
N GLY A 35 6.43 -2.64 0.67
CA GLY A 35 6.97 -2.59 2.01
C GLY A 35 6.93 -1.18 2.59
N CYS A 36 6.86 -1.11 3.91
CA CYS A 36 6.92 0.16 4.66
C CYS A 36 7.51 -0.07 6.06
N VAL A 37 7.85 1.01 6.74
CA VAL A 37 8.18 0.96 8.17
C VAL A 37 6.96 1.40 8.96
N PHE A 38 6.52 0.56 9.90
CA PHE A 38 5.37 0.83 10.76
C PHE A 38 5.64 0.33 12.19
N GLN A 39 5.40 1.17 13.19
CA GLN A 39 5.59 0.85 14.62
C GLN A 39 6.92 0.17 14.93
N GLN A 40 8.04 0.73 14.43
CA GLN A 40 9.41 0.22 14.60
C GLN A 40 9.61 -1.20 14.02
N ARG A 41 8.81 -1.59 13.05
CA ARG A 41 8.91 -2.85 12.32
C ARG A 41 9.05 -2.59 10.82
N GLN A 42 9.83 -3.40 10.14
CA GLN A 42 9.76 -3.49 8.68
C GLN A 42 8.60 -4.39 8.32
N VAL A 43 7.64 -3.86 7.58
CA VAL A 43 6.46 -4.59 7.11
C VAL A 43 6.57 -4.81 5.62
N TYR A 44 6.41 -6.05 5.19
CA TYR A 44 6.34 -6.46 3.80
C TYR A 44 5.00 -7.09 3.50
N ALA A 45 4.52 -6.95 2.28
CA ALA A 45 3.27 -7.57 1.86
C ALA A 45 3.25 -7.92 0.37
N SER A 46 2.24 -8.72 0.01
CA SER A 46 1.94 -9.07 -1.38
C SER A 46 3.09 -9.79 -2.07
N THR A 47 3.33 -11.04 -1.69
CA THR A 47 4.15 -11.95 -2.50
C THR A 47 3.27 -12.60 -3.58
N PHE A 48 3.87 -13.12 -4.63
CA PHE A 48 3.12 -13.83 -5.67
C PHE A 48 2.36 -15.05 -5.11
N ASN A 49 3.00 -15.80 -4.18
CA ASN A 49 2.40 -16.99 -3.56
C ASN A 49 1.38 -16.63 -2.47
N ARG A 50 1.49 -15.45 -1.84
CA ARG A 50 0.58 -14.95 -0.80
C ARG A 50 0.21 -13.49 -1.10
N PRO A 51 -0.70 -13.23 -2.04
CA PRO A 51 -1.05 -11.88 -2.49
C PRO A 51 -1.66 -11.00 -1.39
N LEU A 52 -2.33 -11.61 -0.41
CA LEU A 52 -2.91 -10.97 0.77
C LEU A 52 -2.04 -11.14 2.03
N GLY A 53 -0.85 -11.75 1.89
CA GLY A 53 0.05 -12.00 3.00
C GLY A 53 0.75 -10.73 3.47
N ILE A 54 0.86 -10.58 4.79
CA ILE A 54 1.58 -9.50 5.47
C ILE A 54 2.58 -10.14 6.43
N ILE A 55 3.80 -9.62 6.42
CA ILE A 55 4.89 -10.07 7.27
C ILE A 55 5.52 -8.86 7.93
N GLY A 56 5.63 -8.85 9.25
CA GLY A 56 6.29 -7.79 10.00
C GLY A 56 7.50 -8.31 10.78
N SER A 57 8.60 -7.56 10.78
CA SER A 57 9.81 -7.89 11.53
C SER A 57 9.62 -7.81 13.04
N ARG A 58 10.59 -8.26 13.83
CA ARG A 58 10.67 -8.01 15.26
C ARG A 58 10.79 -6.50 15.53
N ILE A 59 10.27 -6.05 16.68
CA ILE A 59 10.35 -4.63 17.07
C ILE A 59 11.82 -4.19 17.18
N GLY A 60 12.14 -3.10 16.48
CA GLY A 60 13.49 -2.52 16.46
C GLY A 60 14.54 -3.32 15.69
N LEU A 61 14.21 -4.49 15.14
CA LEU A 61 15.09 -5.36 14.38
C LEU A 61 14.56 -5.56 12.97
N TYR A 62 14.81 -4.62 12.08
CA TYR A 62 14.19 -4.54 10.76
C TYR A 62 14.52 -5.71 9.82
N ASN A 63 15.61 -6.44 10.06
CA ASN A 63 16.04 -7.59 9.26
C ASN A 63 15.80 -8.93 9.96
N ASN A 64 15.14 -8.94 11.12
CA ASN A 64 14.86 -10.16 11.87
C ASN A 64 13.39 -10.52 11.81
N PHE A 65 13.09 -11.69 11.22
CA PHE A 65 11.75 -12.25 11.06
C PHE A 65 11.56 -13.54 11.84
N ASP A 66 12.42 -13.81 12.82
CA ASP A 66 12.32 -15.00 13.66
C ASP A 66 11.15 -14.90 14.65
N VAL A 67 10.60 -16.06 14.96
CA VAL A 67 9.57 -16.24 15.99
C VAL A 67 10.15 -17.11 17.10
N SER A 68 10.00 -16.70 18.34
CA SER A 68 10.44 -17.45 19.52
C SER A 68 9.62 -18.72 19.70
N THR A 69 10.16 -19.76 20.34
CA THR A 69 9.44 -21.01 20.62
C THR A 69 8.15 -20.78 21.41
N LEU A 70 8.17 -19.83 22.34
CA LEU A 70 6.98 -19.22 22.93
C LEU A 70 6.84 -17.84 22.32
N VAL A 71 5.79 -17.61 21.54
CA VAL A 71 5.56 -16.36 20.83
C VAL A 71 5.41 -15.20 21.80
N LEU A 72 6.23 -14.19 21.64
CA LEU A 72 6.23 -12.96 22.43
C LEU A 72 5.64 -11.81 21.61
N ALA A 73 5.11 -10.80 22.28
CA ALA A 73 4.51 -9.63 21.63
C ALA A 73 5.49 -8.85 20.74
N ASN A 74 6.79 -8.92 21.01
CA ASN A 74 7.84 -8.27 20.22
C ASN A 74 8.39 -9.12 19.06
N ASP A 75 7.94 -10.37 18.91
CA ASP A 75 8.35 -11.24 17.80
C ASP A 75 7.80 -10.76 16.45
N SER A 76 8.30 -11.34 15.39
CA SER A 76 7.77 -11.14 14.04
C SER A 76 6.36 -11.72 13.94
N TYR A 77 5.56 -11.16 13.03
CA TYR A 77 4.24 -11.68 12.73
C TYR A 77 4.08 -11.95 11.24
N SER A 78 3.24 -12.94 10.92
CA SER A 78 2.86 -13.25 9.54
C SER A 78 1.43 -13.76 9.54
N PHE A 79 0.57 -13.12 8.75
CA PHE A 79 -0.81 -13.55 8.56
C PHE A 79 -1.31 -13.14 7.17
N ASP A 80 -2.45 -13.68 6.76
CA ASP A 80 -3.14 -13.32 5.54
C ASP A 80 -4.41 -12.53 5.90
N ILE A 81 -4.74 -11.53 5.09
CA ILE A 81 -6.00 -10.79 5.23
C ILE A 81 -7.14 -11.74 4.86
N ASP A 82 -8.16 -11.82 5.73
CA ASP A 82 -9.38 -12.55 5.44
C ASP A 82 -10.27 -11.74 4.50
N SER A 83 -10.25 -12.09 3.23
CA SER A 83 -10.99 -11.40 2.17
C SER A 83 -11.73 -12.37 1.28
N ASP A 84 -12.96 -12.01 0.92
CA ASP A 84 -13.80 -12.76 -0.02
C ASP A 84 -13.22 -12.77 -1.45
N ILE A 85 -12.36 -11.79 -1.77
CA ILE A 85 -11.75 -11.63 -3.08
C ILE A 85 -10.24 -11.66 -2.94
N ILE A 86 -9.59 -12.56 -3.67
CA ILE A 86 -8.13 -12.69 -3.68
C ILE A 86 -7.58 -11.67 -4.67
N GLU A 87 -7.10 -10.56 -4.14
CA GLU A 87 -6.39 -9.54 -4.89
C GLU A 87 -5.11 -9.12 -4.18
N ARG A 88 -4.09 -8.75 -4.94
CA ARG A 88 -2.83 -8.34 -4.35
C ARG A 88 -2.96 -7.02 -3.58
N ILE A 89 -2.22 -6.92 -2.50
CA ILE A 89 -2.02 -5.66 -1.80
C ILE A 89 -1.20 -4.73 -2.72
N LYS A 90 -1.71 -3.51 -2.95
CA LYS A 90 -1.08 -2.52 -3.83
C LYS A 90 -0.20 -1.55 -3.06
N HIS A 91 -0.69 -1.03 -1.92
CA HIS A 91 0.05 -0.05 -1.13
C HIS A 91 -0.15 -0.29 0.36
N LEU A 92 0.89 0.05 1.13
CA LEU A 92 0.90 0.10 2.58
C LEU A 92 1.16 1.53 3.02
N LEU A 93 0.25 2.12 3.77
CA LEU A 93 0.35 3.50 4.20
C LEU A 93 0.24 3.62 5.73
N PRO A 94 1.33 3.91 6.44
CA PRO A 94 1.28 4.17 7.88
C PRO A 94 0.42 5.41 8.16
N THR A 95 -0.60 5.25 9.01
CA THR A 95 -1.51 6.31 9.45
C THR A 95 -1.54 6.40 10.97
N ARG A 96 -2.24 7.40 11.51
CA ARG A 96 -2.44 7.54 12.95
C ARG A 96 -3.29 6.39 13.53
N ALA A 97 -4.30 5.94 12.80
CA ALA A 97 -5.23 4.90 13.24
C ALA A 97 -4.67 3.47 13.12
N GLY A 98 -3.60 3.30 12.34
CA GLY A 98 -3.02 1.99 12.05
C GLY A 98 -2.30 1.97 10.72
N LEU A 99 -2.04 0.80 10.17
CA LEU A 99 -1.50 0.65 8.83
C LEU A 99 -2.66 0.48 7.84
N LEU A 100 -2.87 1.48 6.97
CA LEU A 100 -3.84 1.38 5.89
C LEU A 100 -3.26 0.52 4.77
N ILE A 101 -4.01 -0.49 4.39
CA ILE A 101 -3.69 -1.45 3.34
C ILE A 101 -4.69 -1.26 2.21
N THR A 102 -4.19 -1.10 1.00
CA THR A 102 -5.05 -0.90 -0.17
C THR A 102 -4.95 -2.07 -1.14
N THR A 103 -6.09 -2.51 -1.63
CA THR A 103 -6.21 -3.50 -2.70
C THR A 103 -7.09 -2.96 -3.82
N ALA A 104 -7.21 -3.66 -4.93
CA ALA A 104 -8.17 -3.28 -5.97
C ALA A 104 -9.64 -3.51 -5.57
N ALA A 105 -9.90 -4.36 -4.55
CA ALA A 105 -11.24 -4.70 -4.06
C ALA A 105 -11.65 -3.96 -2.78
N GLY A 106 -10.73 -3.25 -2.11
CA GLY A 106 -11.09 -2.54 -0.88
C GLY A 106 -9.92 -1.98 -0.08
N LEU A 107 -10.29 -1.37 1.02
CA LEU A 107 -9.40 -0.78 2.01
C LEU A 107 -9.47 -1.59 3.31
N TRP A 108 -8.32 -1.82 3.91
CA TRP A 108 -8.17 -2.55 5.15
C TRP A 108 -7.31 -1.74 6.12
N GLN A 109 -7.58 -1.88 7.40
CA GLN A 109 -6.77 -1.29 8.46
C GLN A 109 -6.16 -2.40 9.30
N LEU A 110 -4.84 -2.43 9.40
CA LEU A 110 -4.13 -3.30 10.32
C LEU A 110 -3.89 -2.53 11.63
N SER A 111 -4.41 -3.07 12.72
CA SER A 111 -4.23 -2.57 14.07
C SER A 111 -4.23 -3.74 15.07
N GLY A 112 -3.82 -3.48 16.30
CA GLY A 112 -4.10 -4.37 17.42
C GLY A 112 -5.49 -4.13 17.99
N THR A 113 -5.89 -4.93 18.97
CA THR A 113 -7.19 -4.80 19.65
C THR A 113 -7.39 -3.36 20.18
N ASN A 114 -8.56 -2.78 19.93
CA ASN A 114 -8.94 -1.41 20.30
C ASN A 114 -8.02 -0.33 19.71
N ASP A 115 -7.60 -0.47 18.46
CA ASP A 115 -6.63 0.41 17.80
C ASP A 115 -5.27 0.47 18.50
N GLY A 116 -4.92 -0.57 19.21
CA GLY A 116 -3.65 -0.71 19.91
C GLY A 116 -2.46 -1.00 18.97
N PRO A 117 -1.26 -1.13 19.54
CA PRO A 117 -0.09 -1.49 18.77
C PRO A 117 -0.21 -2.92 18.20
N VAL A 118 0.27 -3.11 16.98
CA VAL A 118 0.32 -4.43 16.34
C VAL A 118 1.41 -5.27 16.97
N THR A 119 1.04 -6.46 17.47
CA THR A 119 1.96 -7.40 18.08
C THR A 119 1.87 -8.78 17.42
N ALA A 120 2.83 -9.66 17.67
CA ALA A 120 2.81 -11.02 17.11
C ALA A 120 1.63 -11.88 17.62
N ILE A 121 1.07 -11.53 18.76
CA ILE A 121 -0.08 -12.21 19.38
C ILE A 121 -1.40 -11.48 19.19
N ASP A 122 -1.35 -10.23 18.71
CA ASP A 122 -2.52 -9.38 18.53
C ASP A 122 -2.31 -8.52 17.27
N ALA A 123 -2.62 -9.08 16.12
CA ALA A 123 -2.58 -8.44 14.82
C ALA A 123 -3.84 -8.82 14.06
N GLY A 124 -4.60 -7.83 13.63
CA GLY A 124 -5.81 -8.03 12.86
C GLY A 124 -5.94 -6.98 11.75
N ALA A 125 -6.51 -7.38 10.62
CA ALA A 125 -6.82 -6.49 9.53
C ALA A 125 -8.34 -6.43 9.32
N ASP A 126 -8.92 -5.27 9.62
CA ASP A 126 -10.35 -5.03 9.48
C ASP A 126 -10.66 -4.28 8.19
N ARG A 127 -11.70 -4.72 7.48
CA ARG A 127 -12.15 -4.05 6.27
C ARG A 127 -12.79 -2.70 6.59
N GLN A 128 -12.29 -1.64 5.98
CA GLN A 128 -12.76 -0.28 6.17
C GLN A 128 -13.74 0.14 5.06
N SER A 129 -13.50 -0.29 3.83
CA SER A 129 -14.32 0.06 2.67
C SER A 129 -14.19 -0.97 1.56
N TYR A 130 -15.23 -1.07 0.75
CA TYR A 130 -15.21 -1.83 -0.51
C TYR A 130 -14.71 -1.00 -1.70
N THR A 131 -14.26 0.23 -1.47
CA THR A 131 -13.67 1.06 -2.51
C THR A 131 -12.27 0.58 -2.82
N GLY A 132 -12.08 0.05 -4.02
CA GLY A 132 -10.77 -0.35 -4.52
C GLY A 132 -9.90 0.85 -4.87
N VAL A 133 -8.57 0.64 -4.92
CA VAL A 133 -7.58 1.67 -5.21
C VAL A 133 -6.79 1.31 -6.46
N ALA A 134 -6.47 2.32 -7.29
CA ALA A 134 -5.62 2.18 -8.47
C ALA A 134 -4.17 1.83 -8.08
N ASP A 135 -3.32 1.59 -9.08
CA ASP A 135 -1.89 1.30 -8.85
C ASP A 135 -1.06 2.55 -8.47
N VAL A 136 -1.68 3.71 -8.44
CA VAL A 136 -1.04 4.97 -8.04
C VAL A 136 -0.98 5.07 -6.52
N PRO A 137 0.18 5.38 -5.93
CA PRO A 137 0.33 5.46 -4.48
C PRO A 137 -0.63 6.49 -3.86
N PRO A 138 -1.29 6.18 -2.73
CA PRO A 138 -2.10 7.14 -1.99
C PRO A 138 -1.29 8.36 -1.54
N LEU A 139 -1.89 9.54 -1.56
CA LEU A 139 -1.26 10.78 -1.07
C LEU A 139 -1.72 11.13 0.34
N LYS A 140 -0.79 11.54 1.18
CA LYS A 140 -1.11 12.12 2.50
C LYS A 140 -1.33 13.63 2.36
N LEU A 141 -2.54 14.07 2.65
CA LEU A 141 -2.91 15.48 2.68
C LEU A 141 -3.12 15.90 4.14
N ASN A 142 -2.05 16.21 4.84
CA ASN A 142 -2.04 16.46 6.28
C ASN A 142 -2.62 15.25 7.07
N GLU A 143 -3.88 15.31 7.49
CA GLU A 143 -4.56 14.25 8.25
C GLU A 143 -5.38 13.31 7.36
N ASP A 144 -5.72 13.75 6.15
CA ASP A 144 -6.51 12.97 5.20
C ASP A 144 -5.62 12.24 4.19
N ILE A 145 -6.21 11.30 3.50
CA ILE A 145 -5.53 10.50 2.47
C ILE A 145 -6.32 10.60 1.17
N ALA A 146 -5.68 11.03 0.10
CA ALA A 146 -6.27 10.97 -1.22
C ALA A 146 -5.93 9.65 -1.91
N ILE A 147 -6.92 9.05 -2.55
CA ILE A 147 -6.78 7.84 -3.35
C ILE A 147 -7.42 8.04 -4.73
N ILE A 148 -6.93 7.30 -5.70
CA ILE A 148 -7.60 7.13 -7.00
C ILE A 148 -8.36 5.81 -6.94
N ASP A 149 -9.61 5.83 -7.36
CA ASP A 149 -10.46 4.63 -7.47
C ASP A 149 -9.84 3.59 -8.42
N ALA A 150 -10.09 2.30 -8.17
CA ALA A 150 -9.52 1.20 -8.95
C ALA A 150 -9.79 1.29 -10.46
N GLU A 151 -10.91 1.90 -10.85
CA GLU A 151 -11.28 2.12 -12.25
C GLU A 151 -10.71 3.42 -12.84
N ASN A 152 -9.96 4.22 -12.09
CA ASN A 152 -9.45 5.55 -12.46
C ASN A 152 -10.52 6.57 -12.86
N LYS A 153 -11.75 6.40 -12.37
CA LYS A 153 -12.90 7.28 -12.68
C LYS A 153 -13.14 8.37 -11.66
N SER A 154 -12.55 8.27 -10.48
CA SER A 154 -12.71 9.27 -9.42
C SER A 154 -11.48 9.38 -8.54
N ALA A 155 -11.29 10.57 -7.99
CA ALA A 155 -10.37 10.80 -6.87
C ALA A 155 -11.18 10.96 -5.58
N ARG A 156 -10.78 10.25 -4.53
CA ARG A 156 -11.48 10.25 -3.25
C ARG A 156 -10.59 10.69 -2.13
N LEU A 157 -11.17 11.39 -1.18
CA LEU A 157 -10.52 11.81 0.06
C LEU A 157 -11.02 10.92 1.19
N LEU A 158 -10.10 10.25 1.86
CA LEU A 158 -10.36 9.42 3.02
C LEU A 158 -10.05 10.22 4.29
N ALA A 159 -11.05 10.40 5.14
CA ALA A 159 -10.91 10.98 6.46
C ALA A 159 -11.23 9.92 7.52
N TYR A 160 -10.35 9.73 8.49
CA TYR A 160 -10.60 8.80 9.59
C TYR A 160 -11.55 9.41 10.61
N SER A 161 -12.61 8.69 10.96
CA SER A 161 -13.56 9.07 11.99
C SER A 161 -13.29 8.28 13.27
N ASP A 162 -12.81 8.92 14.32
CA ASP A 162 -12.59 8.28 15.62
C ASP A 162 -13.90 7.74 16.24
N TYR A 163 -15.03 8.36 15.91
CA TYR A 163 -16.34 7.94 16.39
C TYR A 163 -16.82 6.64 15.72
N GLN A 164 -16.65 6.54 14.41
CA GLN A 164 -17.06 5.36 13.64
C GLN A 164 -15.99 4.28 13.57
N LYS A 165 -14.77 4.59 14.01
CA LYS A 165 -13.59 3.72 13.85
C LYS A 165 -13.38 3.26 12.41
N SER A 166 -13.68 4.13 11.45
CA SER A 166 -13.60 3.82 10.03
C SER A 166 -13.24 5.03 9.18
N TYR A 167 -12.76 4.76 7.96
CA TYR A 167 -12.49 5.79 6.98
C TYR A 167 -13.75 6.18 6.22
N MET A 168 -14.07 7.47 6.28
CA MET A 168 -15.11 8.07 5.45
C MET A 168 -14.52 8.50 4.13
N SER A 169 -15.19 8.17 3.02
CA SER A 169 -14.73 8.44 1.66
C SER A 169 -15.59 9.51 1.02
N ASN A 170 -14.99 10.65 0.66
CA ASN A 170 -15.65 11.73 -0.09
C ASN A 170 -15.05 11.81 -1.50
N ASP A 171 -15.91 11.94 -2.51
CA ASP A 171 -15.49 12.14 -3.89
C ASP A 171 -15.13 13.62 -4.11
N ILE A 172 -13.85 13.88 -4.40
CA ILE A 172 -13.31 15.23 -4.68
C ILE A 172 -13.26 15.55 -6.18
N SER A 173 -13.68 14.62 -7.03
CA SER A 173 -13.69 14.76 -8.48
C SER A 173 -15.09 14.95 -9.06
N ILE A 174 -16.15 14.92 -8.25
CA ILE A 174 -17.54 14.86 -8.70
C ILE A 174 -17.93 15.96 -9.70
N LEU A 175 -17.41 17.18 -9.54
CA LEU A 175 -17.67 18.29 -10.45
C LEU A 175 -16.75 18.29 -11.69
N SER A 176 -15.80 17.38 -11.73
CA SER A 176 -14.73 17.36 -12.73
C SER A 176 -14.44 15.95 -13.26
N ASN A 177 -15.44 15.08 -13.26
CA ASN A 177 -15.30 13.68 -13.67
C ASN A 177 -14.74 13.49 -15.07
N HIS A 178 -14.92 14.46 -15.96
CA HIS A 178 -14.37 14.44 -17.32
C HIS A 178 -12.83 14.42 -17.38
N PHE A 179 -12.14 14.72 -16.27
CA PHE A 179 -10.69 14.59 -16.17
C PHE A 179 -10.24 13.18 -15.74
N PHE A 180 -11.15 12.39 -15.19
CA PHE A 180 -10.88 11.05 -14.68
C PHE A 180 -11.50 10.02 -15.62
N ASP A 181 -10.64 9.36 -16.41
CA ASP A 181 -11.07 8.40 -17.41
C ASP A 181 -10.16 7.17 -17.36
N SER A 182 -10.76 5.99 -17.36
CA SER A 182 -10.05 4.71 -17.42
C SER A 182 -9.21 4.53 -18.69
N ASN A 183 -9.57 5.20 -19.80
CA ASN A 183 -8.76 5.17 -21.02
C ASN A 183 -7.49 6.04 -20.95
N ASN A 184 -7.48 7.00 -20.02
CA ASN A 184 -6.35 7.90 -19.78
C ASN A 184 -6.09 8.02 -18.28
N PRO A 185 -5.63 6.93 -17.64
CA PRO A 185 -5.47 6.86 -16.20
C PRO A 185 -4.40 7.82 -15.70
N ILE A 186 -4.52 8.18 -14.43
CA ILE A 186 -3.45 8.87 -13.71
C ILE A 186 -2.32 7.87 -13.47
N ILE A 187 -1.10 8.23 -13.88
CA ILE A 187 0.10 7.39 -13.71
C ILE A 187 0.96 7.82 -12.53
N SER A 188 0.90 9.13 -12.19
CA SER A 188 1.64 9.68 -11.06
C SER A 188 0.93 10.91 -10.55
N TRP A 189 0.98 11.14 -9.27
CA TRP A 189 0.50 12.36 -8.64
C TRP A 189 1.30 12.71 -7.41
N ASP A 190 1.23 13.99 -7.03
CA ASP A 190 1.92 14.50 -5.84
C ASP A 190 1.14 15.66 -5.22
N TYR A 191 1.37 15.89 -3.94
CA TYR A 191 0.72 16.96 -3.17
C TYR A 191 1.72 18.04 -2.78
N PHE A 192 1.37 19.27 -3.10
CA PHE A 192 2.15 20.44 -2.78
C PHE A 192 1.41 21.34 -1.77
N ASN A 193 1.96 21.48 -0.57
CA ASN A 193 1.28 22.14 0.54
C ASN A 193 1.49 23.66 0.63
N GLY A 194 2.34 24.25 -0.18
CA GLY A 194 2.58 25.70 -0.08
C GLY A 194 2.95 26.36 -1.40
N PRO A 195 2.56 27.62 -1.67
CA PRO A 195 1.64 28.47 -0.91
C PRO A 195 0.15 28.13 -1.11
N HIS A 196 -0.15 27.31 -2.11
CA HIS A 196 -1.49 26.80 -2.40
C HIS A 196 -1.51 25.28 -2.27
N ARG A 197 -2.55 24.72 -1.68
CA ARG A 197 -2.73 23.27 -1.50
C ARG A 197 -3.17 22.66 -2.82
N LEU A 198 -2.22 22.15 -3.58
CA LEU A 198 -2.44 21.62 -4.92
C LEU A 198 -2.07 20.15 -5.01
N ILE A 199 -2.95 19.36 -5.61
CA ILE A 199 -2.64 18.01 -6.07
C ILE A 199 -2.31 18.13 -7.56
N LYS A 200 -1.15 17.67 -7.98
CA LYS A 200 -0.75 17.62 -9.38
C LYS A 200 -0.76 16.17 -9.81
N ALA A 201 -1.48 15.83 -10.86
CA ALA A 201 -1.60 14.49 -11.37
C ALA A 201 -1.29 14.46 -12.87
N VAL A 202 -0.38 13.55 -13.25
CA VAL A 202 0.03 13.30 -14.63
C VAL A 202 -0.74 12.11 -15.15
N ARG A 203 -1.33 12.25 -16.33
CA ARG A 203 -2.08 11.20 -16.99
C ARG A 203 -1.24 10.47 -18.04
N ALA A 204 -1.72 9.31 -18.49
CA ALA A 204 -1.03 8.46 -19.44
C ALA A 204 -0.76 9.17 -20.79
N ASP A 205 -1.60 10.13 -21.18
CA ASP A 205 -1.41 10.95 -22.41
C ASP A 205 -0.34 12.03 -22.26
N GLY A 206 0.31 12.14 -21.09
CA GLY A 206 1.28 13.20 -20.79
C GLY A 206 0.65 14.54 -20.45
N SER A 207 -0.66 14.65 -20.34
CA SER A 207 -1.31 15.86 -19.82
C SER A 207 -1.29 15.88 -18.29
N MET A 208 -1.31 17.07 -17.71
CA MET A 208 -1.37 17.26 -16.26
C MET A 208 -2.69 17.87 -15.84
N ILE A 209 -3.30 17.33 -14.82
CA ILE A 209 -4.43 17.94 -14.12
C ILE A 209 -3.97 18.41 -12.75
N VAL A 210 -4.52 19.55 -12.32
CA VAL A 210 -4.20 20.16 -11.03
C VAL A 210 -5.47 20.37 -10.25
N GLY A 211 -5.53 19.77 -9.07
CA GLY A 211 -6.63 19.91 -8.12
C GLY A 211 -6.27 20.88 -6.99
N CYS A 212 -7.17 21.79 -6.66
CA CYS A 212 -7.09 22.58 -5.44
C CYS A 212 -8.01 21.94 -4.39
N VAL A 213 -7.45 21.61 -3.22
CA VAL A 213 -8.19 21.00 -2.12
C VAL A 213 -8.13 21.91 -0.91
N VAL A 214 -9.25 22.58 -0.61
CA VAL A 214 -9.43 23.43 0.56
C VAL A 214 -10.57 22.87 1.40
N LYS A 215 -10.22 21.93 2.27
CA LYS A 215 -11.18 21.18 3.10
C LYS A 215 -11.97 22.10 4.04
N GLU A 216 -11.35 23.16 4.55
CA GLU A 216 -11.96 24.10 5.48
C GLU A 216 -13.19 24.83 4.87
N HIS A 217 -13.28 24.85 3.55
CA HIS A 217 -14.36 25.50 2.82
C HIS A 217 -15.11 24.54 1.88
N ASP A 218 -14.83 23.25 1.95
CA ASP A 218 -15.38 22.22 1.06
C ASP A 218 -15.20 22.54 -0.44
N ILE A 219 -14.07 23.22 -0.75
CA ILE A 219 -13.74 23.60 -2.13
C ILE A 219 -12.83 22.54 -2.74
N PHE A 220 -13.34 21.89 -3.79
CA PHE A 220 -12.61 20.92 -4.60
C PHE A 220 -12.74 21.31 -6.07
N GLY A 221 -11.67 21.80 -6.66
CA GLY A 221 -11.67 22.21 -8.06
C GLY A 221 -10.50 21.63 -8.82
N TRP A 222 -10.76 21.11 -10.03
CA TRP A 222 -9.74 20.54 -10.91
C TRP A 222 -9.63 21.36 -12.19
N THR A 223 -8.43 21.50 -12.70
CA THR A 223 -8.14 22.16 -13.97
C THR A 223 -7.07 21.41 -14.74
N LYS A 224 -7.10 21.55 -16.06
CA LYS A 224 -6.07 20.96 -16.92
C LYS A 224 -4.97 21.99 -17.18
N TRP A 225 -3.72 21.60 -16.95
CA TRP A 225 -2.55 22.36 -17.35
C TRP A 225 -1.98 21.77 -18.64
N THR A 226 -1.70 22.64 -19.59
CA THR A 226 -1.15 22.27 -20.88
C THR A 226 0.18 22.96 -21.12
N THR A 227 1.07 22.28 -21.81
CA THR A 227 2.37 22.79 -22.27
C THR A 227 2.59 22.36 -23.72
N GLN A 228 3.59 22.91 -24.36
CA GLN A 228 3.98 22.49 -25.73
C GLN A 228 4.65 21.10 -25.78
N GLY A 229 4.90 20.50 -24.64
CA GLY A 229 5.47 19.14 -24.52
C GLY A 229 4.57 18.24 -23.67
N TYR A 230 5.14 17.14 -23.19
CA TYR A 230 4.49 16.19 -22.31
C TYR A 230 5.07 16.30 -20.91
N PHE A 231 4.21 16.17 -19.90
CA PHE A 231 4.66 15.98 -18.52
C PHE A 231 5.12 14.52 -18.36
N LYS A 232 6.24 14.34 -17.70
CA LYS A 232 6.78 13.02 -17.33
C LYS A 232 6.89 12.92 -15.82
N GLN A 233 6.91 11.69 -15.34
CA GLN A 233 7.13 11.34 -13.95
C GLN A 233 8.56 11.69 -13.55
#